data_512f97df2e583a0c5ae36d30d4191d4a
#
_entry.id   512f97df2e583a0c5ae36d30d4191d4a
#
_cell.length_a   1.000
_cell.length_b   1.000
_cell.length_c   1.000
_cell.angle_alpha   90.00
_cell.angle_beta   90.00
_cell.angle_gamma   90.00
#
_symmetry.space_group_name_H-M   'P 1'
#
loop_
_entity.id
_entity.type
_entity.pdbx_description
1 polymer ?
#
loop_
_entity_poly.entity_id
_entity_poly.type
_entity_poly.pdbx_seq_one_letter_code
_entity_poly.pdbx_strand_id
1 'polypeptide(L)'
;MIFDHKDYKEYDGELWEAITTEEKRQQNNIELIASENVVSKAVMAAQGSILTNKYAEGYPGHRYYGGTNVVDVIETLAIERAKKIFGAQFANVQPHSGSQANCAAYMALIKPGDTVMGMDLAAGGHLTHGAAVSFSGKNYNFVPYNVDSETELLDFEAILAQAKEVRPKLIVAGASAYSHIIDFAKFREIADTVGAKLMVDMAHIAGLVAAGLHPSPVPYAHITTTTTHKTLRGPRGGLILTNDEELAKKINSAIFPGIQXGPLEHVVAAKAAAFKEVLDPAFKVYAQQILDNAKAMVQVFQQHANFRVISGGTENHLFLVDVTKVVENGKIAQDLLDDVHITLNKNSIPYETLSPFKTSGIRIGTAAITARGFGETESIKVAELIIKTLENADNETVLEQVRSEVKGLTDAFPLYEV
;
A
#
# COMPACT_ATOMS: atom_id res chain seq x y z
N MET A 1 -19.49 30.17 16.66
CA MET A 1 -19.97 28.80 16.89
C MET A 1 -19.59 28.37 18.31
N ILE A 2 -20.10 27.25 18.78
CA ILE A 2 -20.09 26.93 20.22
C ILE A 2 -18.69 26.94 20.82
N PHE A 3 -17.71 26.34 20.15
CA PHE A 3 -16.38 26.19 20.71
C PHE A 3 -15.30 27.05 20.05
N ASP A 4 -15.67 27.90 19.09
CA ASP A 4 -14.66 28.63 18.32
C ASP A 4 -13.97 29.73 19.10
N HIS A 5 -14.51 30.12 20.25
CA HIS A 5 -13.86 31.11 21.10
C HIS A 5 -12.69 30.54 21.91
N LYS A 6 -12.51 29.22 21.85
CA LYS A 6 -11.43 28.55 22.59
C LYS A 6 -10.26 28.29 21.64
N ASP A 7 -9.04 28.39 22.20
CA ASP A 7 -7.87 27.89 21.49
C ASP A 7 -7.91 26.37 21.59
N TYR A 8 -8.17 25.68 20.47
CA TYR A 8 -8.41 24.25 20.52
C TYR A 8 -7.19 23.46 21.01
N LYS A 9 -5.99 23.98 20.79
CA LYS A 9 -4.78 23.29 21.27
C LYS A 9 -4.65 23.37 22.78
N GLU A 10 -5.01 24.51 23.37
CA GLU A 10 -5.03 24.65 24.82
C GLU A 10 -6.21 23.91 25.44
N TYR A 11 -7.37 24.02 24.77
CA TYR A 11 -8.60 23.41 25.30
C TYR A 11 -8.48 21.90 25.43
N ASP A 12 -7.84 21.24 24.45
CA ASP A 12 -7.61 19.81 24.51
C ASP A 12 -6.12 19.54 24.40
N GLY A 13 -5.41 19.97 25.45
CA GLY A 13 -3.96 19.81 25.47
C GLY A 13 -3.50 18.37 25.41
N GLU A 14 -4.28 17.48 25.99
CA GLU A 14 -3.93 16.04 25.99
C GLU A 14 -3.82 15.50 24.56
N LEU A 15 -4.81 15.79 23.72
CA LEU A 15 -4.79 15.34 22.33
C LEU A 15 -3.69 16.05 21.53
N TRP A 16 -3.60 17.36 21.68
CA TRP A 16 -2.68 18.13 20.83
C TRP A 16 -1.22 17.92 21.21
N GLU A 17 -0.94 17.62 22.49
CA GLU A 17 0.40 17.17 22.88
C GLU A 17 0.76 15.87 22.21
N ALA A 18 -0.19 14.92 22.13
CA ALA A 18 0.06 13.64 21.46
C ALA A 18 0.32 13.84 19.97
N ILE A 19 -0.47 14.71 19.32
CA ILE A 19 -0.25 15.00 17.89
C ILE A 19 1.14 15.61 17.67
N THR A 20 1.52 16.55 18.53
CA THR A 20 2.85 17.18 18.44
C THR A 20 3.97 16.16 18.64
N THR A 21 3.75 15.22 19.58
CA THR A 21 4.73 14.16 19.81
C THR A 21 4.86 13.27 18.57
N GLU A 22 3.73 12.95 17.92
CA GLU A 22 3.78 12.15 16.69
C GLU A 22 4.48 12.91 15.56
N GLU A 23 4.27 14.23 15.46
CA GLU A 23 5.00 15.03 14.46
C GLU A 23 6.51 14.90 14.67
N LYS A 24 6.95 14.98 15.93
CA LYS A 24 8.38 14.84 16.23
C LYS A 24 8.87 13.43 15.94
N ARG A 25 8.05 12.42 16.27
CA ARG A 25 8.44 11.05 15.97
C ARG A 25 8.64 10.84 14.47
N GLN A 26 7.71 11.33 13.66
CA GLN A 26 7.84 11.18 12.21
C GLN A 26 9.06 11.92 11.69
N GLN A 27 9.29 13.13 12.18
CA GLN A 27 10.46 13.92 11.77
C GLN A 27 11.77 13.20 12.09
N ASN A 28 11.85 12.56 13.26
CA ASN A 28 13.10 12.02 13.77
C ASN A 28 13.29 10.52 13.50
N ASN A 29 12.36 9.91 12.74
CA ASN A 29 12.43 8.50 12.41
C ASN A 29 12.67 8.30 10.92
N ILE A 30 13.40 7.23 10.58
CA ILE A 30 13.51 6.78 9.20
C ILE A 30 12.39 5.77 8.95
N GLU A 31 11.45 6.12 8.09
CA GLU A 31 10.22 5.35 7.85
C GLU A 31 10.44 4.40 6.68
N LEU A 32 10.45 3.10 6.96
CA LEU A 32 10.65 2.08 5.94
C LEU A 32 9.47 1.12 5.82
N ILE A 33 8.34 1.41 6.45
CA ILE A 33 7.15 0.60 6.26
C ILE A 33 6.67 0.80 4.83
N ALA A 34 6.61 -0.29 4.06
CA ALA A 34 6.37 -0.23 2.61
C ALA A 34 5.00 0.34 2.25
N SER A 35 4.06 0.30 3.19
CA SER A 35 2.69 0.77 2.95
C SER A 35 2.46 2.19 3.46
N GLU A 36 3.52 2.91 3.87
CA GLU A 36 3.40 4.28 4.35
C GLU A 36 4.08 5.25 3.40
N ASN A 37 3.68 6.52 3.49
CA ASN A 37 4.29 7.57 2.69
C ASN A 37 4.14 8.89 3.44
N VAL A 38 4.69 9.96 2.85
CA VAL A 38 4.61 11.31 3.37
C VAL A 38 3.88 12.15 2.33
N VAL A 39 2.68 12.61 2.67
CA VAL A 39 1.86 13.35 1.72
C VAL A 39 2.26 14.81 1.67
N SER A 40 1.83 15.51 0.62
CA SER A 40 2.07 16.94 0.48
C SER A 40 1.19 17.75 1.44
N LYS A 41 1.57 19.02 1.64
CA LYS A 41 0.74 19.94 2.42
C LYS A 41 -0.65 20.12 1.79
N ALA A 42 -0.74 20.09 0.45
CA ALA A 42 -2.02 20.23 -0.24
C ALA A 42 -2.97 19.09 0.11
N VAL A 43 -2.44 17.86 0.18
CA VAL A 43 -3.26 16.70 0.53
C VAL A 43 -3.79 16.85 1.96
N MET A 44 -2.92 17.26 2.90
CA MET A 44 -3.36 17.46 4.28
C MET A 44 -4.36 18.61 4.41
N ALA A 45 -4.18 19.69 3.64
CA ALA A 45 -5.09 20.82 3.68
C ALA A 45 -6.47 20.45 3.18
N ALA A 46 -6.55 19.68 2.09
CA ALA A 46 -7.83 19.22 1.58
C ALA A 46 -8.51 18.31 2.58
N GLN A 47 -7.73 17.42 3.21
CA GLN A 47 -8.25 16.48 4.20
C GLN A 47 -8.85 17.20 5.40
N GLY A 48 -8.24 18.32 5.83
CA GLY A 48 -8.72 19.09 6.96
C GLY A 48 -9.66 20.23 6.61
N SER A 49 -10.29 20.18 5.44
CA SER A 49 -11.12 21.27 4.96
C SER A 49 -12.56 21.16 5.44
N ILE A 50 -13.35 22.19 5.13
CA ILE A 50 -14.76 22.24 5.51
C ILE A 50 -15.60 21.15 4.82
N LEU A 51 -15.03 20.44 3.90
CA LEU A 51 -15.75 19.38 3.21
C LEU A 51 -16.15 18.25 4.14
N THR A 52 -15.50 18.16 5.30
CA THR A 52 -15.91 17.20 6.34
C THR A 52 -17.37 17.43 6.79
N ASN A 53 -17.91 18.64 6.57
CA ASN A 53 -19.27 18.98 6.98
C ASN A 53 -20.35 18.45 6.02
N LYS A 54 -19.96 18.05 4.79
CA LYS A 54 -20.98 17.82 3.76
C LYS A 54 -21.32 16.35 3.57
N TYR A 55 -22.59 16.04 3.62
CA TYR A 55 -23.14 14.70 3.36
C TYR A 55 -23.63 14.65 1.91
N ALA A 56 -23.18 13.64 1.14
CA ALA A 56 -23.41 13.61 -0.31
C ALA A 56 -23.69 12.20 -0.83
N GLU A 57 -24.67 11.51 -0.25
CA GLU A 57 -25.06 10.17 -0.71
C GLU A 57 -25.38 10.18 -2.19
N GLY A 58 -24.93 9.14 -2.89
CA GLY A 58 -25.11 9.01 -4.32
C GLY A 58 -23.85 9.37 -5.06
N TYR A 59 -24.00 9.80 -6.31
CA TYR A 59 -22.87 10.07 -7.21
C TYR A 59 -23.08 11.42 -7.89
N PRO A 60 -22.03 12.02 -8.46
CA PRO A 60 -22.21 13.33 -9.12
C PRO A 60 -23.38 13.32 -10.09
N GLY A 61 -24.25 14.31 -9.96
CA GLY A 61 -25.46 14.43 -10.78
C GLY A 61 -26.62 13.56 -10.33
N HIS A 62 -26.40 12.67 -9.39
CA HIS A 62 -27.41 11.71 -8.93
C HIS A 62 -27.34 11.56 -7.41
N ARG A 63 -27.47 12.69 -6.72
CA ARG A 63 -27.39 12.69 -5.25
C ARG A 63 -28.76 12.57 -4.62
N TYR A 64 -28.75 12.15 -3.38
CA TYR A 64 -29.98 12.01 -2.60
C TYR A 64 -30.28 13.26 -1.78
N TYR A 65 -29.34 14.21 -1.67
CA TYR A 65 -29.51 15.43 -0.89
C TYR A 65 -29.21 16.65 -1.75
N GLY A 66 -29.76 17.80 -1.33
CA GLY A 66 -29.43 19.07 -1.96
C GLY A 66 -28.08 19.60 -1.50
N GLY A 67 -27.67 20.71 -2.06
CA GLY A 67 -26.43 21.38 -1.69
C GLY A 67 -25.18 20.66 -2.16
N THR A 68 -25.28 19.93 -3.26
CA THR A 68 -24.19 19.05 -3.70
C THR A 68 -23.49 19.52 -4.97
N ASN A 69 -23.91 20.68 -5.51
CA ASN A 69 -23.37 21.13 -6.79
C ASN A 69 -21.87 21.34 -6.75
N VAL A 70 -21.31 21.76 -5.62
CA VAL A 70 -19.86 21.99 -5.52
C VAL A 70 -19.12 20.69 -5.27
N VAL A 71 -19.62 19.83 -4.38
CA VAL A 71 -18.94 18.54 -4.17
C VAL A 71 -19.00 17.66 -5.41
N ASP A 72 -20.00 17.86 -6.27
CA ASP A 72 -20.02 17.18 -7.57
C ASP A 72 -18.81 17.56 -8.41
N VAL A 73 -18.41 18.84 -8.40
CA VAL A 73 -17.20 19.27 -9.10
C VAL A 73 -15.97 18.56 -8.53
N ILE A 74 -15.89 18.52 -7.20
CA ILE A 74 -14.73 17.96 -6.51
C ILE A 74 -14.62 16.46 -6.80
N GLU A 75 -15.71 15.74 -6.64
CA GLU A 75 -15.67 14.28 -6.88
C GLU A 75 -15.41 13.98 -8.36
N THR A 76 -15.98 14.78 -9.28
CA THR A 76 -15.71 14.60 -10.69
C THR A 76 -14.23 14.82 -11.01
N LEU A 77 -13.60 15.83 -10.39
CA LEU A 77 -12.16 16.00 -10.57
C LEU A 77 -11.38 14.74 -10.16
N ALA A 78 -11.73 14.18 -9.00
CA ALA A 78 -11.04 12.96 -8.54
C ALA A 78 -11.25 11.80 -9.52
N ILE A 79 -12.49 11.62 -9.98
CA ILE A 79 -12.83 10.55 -10.92
C ILE A 79 -12.06 10.72 -12.23
N GLU A 80 -12.11 11.92 -12.81
CA GLU A 80 -11.49 12.14 -14.12
C GLU A 80 -9.97 12.04 -14.04
N ARG A 81 -9.38 12.53 -12.94
CA ARG A 81 -7.94 12.40 -12.74
C ARG A 81 -7.52 10.94 -12.58
N ALA A 82 -8.28 10.15 -11.82
CA ALA A 82 -7.98 8.72 -11.67
C ALA A 82 -8.04 8.01 -13.03
N LYS A 83 -9.08 8.30 -13.82
CA LYS A 83 -9.22 7.71 -15.14
C LYS A 83 -8.03 8.06 -16.03
N LYS A 84 -7.59 9.31 -15.99
CA LYS A 84 -6.48 9.77 -16.81
C LYS A 84 -5.17 9.11 -16.39
N ILE A 85 -4.92 9.02 -15.08
CA ILE A 85 -3.69 8.41 -14.56
C ILE A 85 -3.55 6.98 -15.05
N PHE A 86 -4.63 6.19 -14.93
CA PHE A 86 -4.55 4.75 -15.13
C PHE A 86 -5.10 4.28 -16.47
N GLY A 87 -5.60 5.18 -17.29
CA GLY A 87 -6.17 4.81 -18.58
C GLY A 87 -7.42 3.95 -18.44
N ALA A 88 -8.21 4.19 -17.40
CA ALA A 88 -9.43 3.43 -17.15
C ALA A 88 -10.64 4.18 -17.66
N GLN A 89 -11.67 3.45 -18.10
CA GLN A 89 -12.89 4.08 -18.57
C GLN A 89 -13.80 4.51 -17.43
N PHE A 90 -13.73 3.81 -16.28
CA PHE A 90 -14.60 4.09 -15.15
C PHE A 90 -13.78 4.05 -13.86
N ALA A 91 -14.12 4.93 -12.92
CA ALA A 91 -13.45 4.98 -11.61
C ALA A 91 -14.49 5.31 -10.54
N ASN A 92 -14.36 4.62 -9.40
CA ASN A 92 -15.13 4.95 -8.20
C ASN A 92 -14.14 5.37 -7.12
N VAL A 93 -14.26 6.63 -6.67
CA VAL A 93 -13.32 7.21 -5.70
C VAL A 93 -13.87 7.21 -4.28
N GLN A 94 -15.03 6.59 -4.04
CA GLN A 94 -15.70 6.66 -2.75
C GLN A 94 -15.26 5.62 -1.70
N PRO A 95 -14.57 4.50 -2.03
CA PRO A 95 -14.20 3.57 -0.97
C PRO A 95 -13.38 4.26 0.14
N HIS A 96 -13.79 3.99 1.39
CA HIS A 96 -13.09 4.58 2.54
C HIS A 96 -11.73 3.94 2.76
N SER A 97 -11.52 2.73 2.25
CA SER A 97 -10.28 1.99 2.45
C SER A 97 -10.08 1.00 1.31
N GLY A 98 -8.86 0.45 1.24
CA GLY A 98 -8.61 -0.65 0.32
C GLY A 98 -9.45 -1.88 0.64
N SER A 99 -9.69 -2.16 1.92
CA SER A 99 -10.53 -3.29 2.30
C SER A 99 -11.95 -3.12 1.79
N GLN A 100 -12.50 -1.92 1.87
CA GLN A 100 -13.84 -1.69 1.35
C GLN A 100 -13.87 -1.72 -0.17
N ALA A 101 -12.82 -1.25 -0.83
CA ALA A 101 -12.72 -1.39 -2.28
C ALA A 101 -12.73 -2.87 -2.67
N ASN A 102 -11.98 -3.70 -1.97
CA ASN A 102 -11.96 -5.14 -2.25
C ASN A 102 -13.31 -5.78 -1.96
N CYS A 103 -13.95 -5.37 -0.87
CA CYS A 103 -15.28 -5.90 -0.54
C CYS A 103 -16.28 -5.61 -1.68
N ALA A 104 -16.28 -4.37 -2.17
CA ALA A 104 -17.18 -4.00 -3.27
C ALA A 104 -16.84 -4.77 -4.55
N ALA A 105 -15.56 -4.98 -4.81
CA ALA A 105 -15.15 -5.73 -6.00
C ALA A 105 -15.65 -7.18 -5.91
N TYR A 106 -15.50 -7.82 -4.75
CA TYR A 106 -16.02 -9.17 -4.59
C TYR A 106 -17.55 -9.19 -4.80
N MET A 107 -18.27 -8.23 -4.21
CA MET A 107 -19.71 -8.17 -4.37
C MET A 107 -20.13 -8.02 -5.83
N ALA A 108 -19.34 -7.28 -6.61
CA ALA A 108 -19.65 -7.07 -8.02
C ALA A 108 -19.36 -8.30 -8.88
N LEU A 109 -18.40 -9.12 -8.48
CA LEU A 109 -17.90 -10.20 -9.32
C LEU A 109 -18.40 -11.59 -8.95
N ILE A 110 -18.68 -11.85 -7.67
CA ILE A 110 -19.00 -13.20 -7.18
C ILE A 110 -20.06 -13.14 -6.10
N LYS A 111 -20.43 -14.31 -5.60
CA LYS A 111 -21.45 -14.46 -4.55
C LYS A 111 -20.84 -15.11 -3.31
N PRO A 112 -21.41 -14.87 -2.13
CA PRO A 112 -20.92 -15.54 -0.92
C PRO A 112 -20.82 -17.05 -1.14
N GLY A 113 -19.74 -17.63 -0.66
CA GLY A 113 -19.47 -19.06 -0.80
C GLY A 113 -18.73 -19.45 -2.07
N ASP A 114 -18.63 -18.55 -3.04
CA ASP A 114 -17.90 -18.87 -4.27
C ASP A 114 -16.42 -19.11 -3.98
N THR A 115 -15.79 -19.93 -4.80
CA THR A 115 -14.37 -20.27 -4.67
C THR A 115 -13.51 -19.22 -5.36
N VAL A 116 -12.48 -18.78 -4.66
CA VAL A 116 -11.55 -17.74 -5.12
C VAL A 116 -10.12 -18.23 -4.91
N MET A 117 -9.24 -17.98 -5.87
CA MET A 117 -7.80 -18.19 -5.66
C MET A 117 -7.16 -16.85 -5.40
N GLY A 118 -6.40 -16.75 -4.30
CA GLY A 118 -5.63 -15.57 -3.95
C GLY A 118 -4.26 -15.97 -3.43
N MET A 119 -3.32 -15.02 -3.42
CA MET A 119 -1.97 -15.33 -2.99
C MET A 119 -1.94 -15.66 -1.50
N ASP A 120 -1.20 -16.71 -1.16
CA ASP A 120 -1.01 -17.11 0.23
C ASP A 120 -0.41 -15.96 1.06
N LEU A 121 -0.89 -15.81 2.29
CA LEU A 121 -0.47 -14.71 3.16
C LEU A 121 1.04 -14.72 3.39
N ALA A 122 1.61 -15.89 3.68
CA ALA A 122 3.06 -15.98 3.92
C ALA A 122 3.87 -15.76 2.66
N ALA A 123 3.28 -15.93 1.48
CA ALA A 123 3.97 -15.67 0.22
C ALA A 123 3.87 -14.18 -0.20
N GLY A 124 3.10 -13.40 0.54
CA GLY A 124 2.98 -11.98 0.27
C GLY A 124 1.56 -11.46 0.02
N GLY A 125 0.54 -12.31 0.16
CA GLY A 125 -0.84 -11.89 -0.06
C GLY A 125 -1.34 -10.93 1.00
N HIS A 126 -2.36 -10.16 0.66
CA HIS A 126 -2.97 -9.22 1.60
C HIS A 126 -4.02 -9.96 2.46
N LEU A 127 -4.31 -9.40 3.64
CA LEU A 127 -5.34 -9.98 4.52
C LEU A 127 -6.69 -10.12 3.82
N THR A 128 -7.08 -9.15 3.01
CA THR A 128 -8.37 -9.20 2.33
C THR A 128 -8.36 -10.10 1.09
N HIS A 129 -7.27 -10.83 0.87
CA HIS A 129 -7.21 -11.84 -0.18
C HIS A 129 -7.38 -13.25 0.40
N GLY A 130 -8.22 -13.37 1.43
CA GLY A 130 -8.65 -14.67 1.90
C GLY A 130 -8.18 -15.10 3.27
N ALA A 131 -7.55 -14.20 4.05
CA ALA A 131 -7.17 -14.59 5.42
C ALA A 131 -8.41 -14.99 6.21
N ALA A 132 -8.29 -16.05 7.00
CA ALA A 132 -9.45 -16.62 7.70
C ALA A 132 -10.13 -15.61 8.63
N VAL A 133 -9.37 -14.66 9.17
CA VAL A 133 -9.93 -13.67 10.08
C VAL A 133 -10.53 -12.45 9.37
N SER A 134 -10.26 -12.33 8.06
CA SER A 134 -10.77 -11.23 7.24
C SER A 134 -12.19 -11.54 6.76
N PHE A 135 -12.95 -10.47 6.47
CA PHE A 135 -14.27 -10.66 5.84
C PHE A 135 -14.16 -11.55 4.60
N SER A 136 -13.05 -11.45 3.88
CA SER A 136 -12.88 -12.21 2.63
C SER A 136 -12.84 -13.71 2.90
N GLY A 137 -12.05 -14.13 3.89
CA GLY A 137 -11.98 -15.55 4.22
C GLY A 137 -13.25 -16.08 4.89
N LYS A 138 -14.01 -15.18 5.52
CA LYS A 138 -15.26 -15.59 6.19
C LYS A 138 -16.42 -15.74 5.21
N ASN A 139 -16.42 -14.99 4.10
CA ASN A 139 -17.56 -15.00 3.18
C ASN A 139 -17.34 -15.79 1.90
N TYR A 140 -16.10 -16.08 1.56
CA TYR A 140 -15.78 -16.77 0.29
C TYR A 140 -14.87 -17.93 0.58
N ASN A 141 -14.87 -18.92 -0.33
CA ASN A 141 -14.02 -20.10 -0.18
C ASN A 141 -12.69 -19.85 -0.87
N PHE A 142 -11.70 -19.34 -0.13
CA PHE A 142 -10.40 -19.03 -0.70
C PHE A 142 -9.48 -20.24 -0.69
N VAL A 143 -8.84 -20.49 -1.84
CA VAL A 143 -7.82 -21.50 -2.01
C VAL A 143 -6.53 -20.75 -2.37
N PRO A 144 -5.52 -20.76 -1.52
CA PRO A 144 -4.32 -19.94 -1.78
C PRO A 144 -3.43 -20.55 -2.85
N TYR A 145 -2.81 -19.68 -3.67
CA TYR A 145 -1.68 -20.07 -4.48
C TYR A 145 -0.40 -19.53 -3.89
N ASN A 146 0.71 -20.14 -4.23
CA ASN A 146 1.98 -19.80 -3.61
C ASN A 146 3.01 -19.43 -4.67
N VAL A 147 4.21 -19.06 -4.18
CA VAL A 147 5.37 -18.86 -5.05
C VAL A 147 6.17 -20.17 -5.09
N ASP A 148 7.08 -20.28 -6.05
CA ASP A 148 7.97 -21.42 -6.14
C ASP A 148 8.86 -21.46 -4.89
N SER A 149 9.07 -22.67 -4.34
CA SER A 149 9.81 -22.78 -3.08
C SER A 149 11.30 -22.48 -3.21
N GLU A 150 11.85 -22.62 -4.42
CA GLU A 150 13.26 -22.36 -4.63
C GLU A 150 13.54 -20.93 -5.08
N THR A 151 12.78 -20.46 -6.08
CA THR A 151 12.99 -19.10 -6.61
C THR A 151 12.28 -18.04 -5.81
N GLU A 152 11.22 -18.41 -5.11
CA GLU A 152 10.34 -17.48 -4.38
C GLU A 152 9.63 -16.50 -5.33
N LEU A 153 9.45 -16.92 -6.58
CA LEU A 153 8.74 -16.14 -7.60
C LEU A 153 7.43 -16.85 -7.97
N LEU A 154 6.49 -16.10 -8.51
CA LEU A 154 5.25 -16.66 -9.06
C LEU A 154 5.59 -17.66 -10.16
N ASP A 155 4.96 -18.81 -10.08
CA ASP A 155 5.12 -19.89 -11.08
C ASP A 155 3.78 -20.04 -11.79
N PHE A 156 3.68 -19.44 -12.99
CA PHE A 156 2.39 -19.39 -13.67
C PHE A 156 1.94 -20.75 -14.17
N GLU A 157 2.87 -21.67 -14.48
CA GLU A 157 2.47 -23.03 -14.83
C GLU A 157 1.81 -23.73 -13.65
N ALA A 158 2.38 -23.58 -12.46
CA ALA A 158 1.81 -24.18 -11.26
C ALA A 158 0.46 -23.55 -10.91
N ILE A 159 0.34 -22.24 -11.07
CA ILE A 159 -0.93 -21.55 -10.79
C ILE A 159 -2.01 -22.02 -11.78
N LEU A 160 -1.66 -22.16 -13.05
CA LEU A 160 -2.61 -22.66 -14.06
C LEU A 160 -3.08 -24.07 -13.71
N ALA A 161 -2.15 -24.95 -13.36
CA ALA A 161 -2.50 -26.32 -12.99
C ALA A 161 -3.46 -26.34 -11.80
N GLN A 162 -3.17 -25.51 -10.79
CA GLN A 162 -4.03 -25.42 -9.62
C GLN A 162 -5.41 -24.87 -9.99
N ALA A 163 -5.46 -23.85 -10.85
CA ALA A 163 -6.73 -23.26 -11.27
C ALA A 163 -7.59 -24.25 -12.02
N LYS A 164 -6.97 -25.10 -12.86
CA LYS A 164 -7.72 -26.15 -13.58
C LYS A 164 -8.35 -27.17 -12.63
N GLU A 165 -7.66 -27.43 -11.53
CA GLU A 165 -8.15 -28.35 -10.52
C GLU A 165 -9.22 -27.73 -9.63
N VAL A 166 -8.97 -26.50 -9.15
CA VAL A 166 -9.84 -25.79 -8.19
C VAL A 166 -11.10 -25.25 -8.85
N ARG A 167 -10.98 -24.80 -10.09
CA ARG A 167 -12.08 -24.18 -10.84
C ARG A 167 -12.69 -23.00 -10.09
N PRO A 168 -11.88 -21.97 -9.77
CA PRO A 168 -12.41 -20.82 -9.05
C PRO A 168 -13.34 -19.97 -9.92
N LYS A 169 -14.21 -19.22 -9.27
CA LYS A 169 -15.00 -18.18 -9.94
C LYS A 169 -14.19 -16.90 -10.13
N LEU A 170 -13.16 -16.69 -9.30
CA LEU A 170 -12.38 -15.47 -9.29
C LEU A 170 -10.95 -15.80 -8.96
N ILE A 171 -10.02 -15.12 -9.64
CA ILE A 171 -8.60 -15.13 -9.27
C ILE A 171 -8.23 -13.71 -8.87
N VAL A 172 -7.56 -13.56 -7.72
CA VAL A 172 -7.09 -12.28 -7.22
C VAL A 172 -5.58 -12.24 -7.36
N ALA A 173 -5.05 -11.23 -8.03
CA ALA A 173 -3.62 -10.99 -8.14
C ALA A 173 -3.29 -9.70 -7.40
N GLY A 174 -2.03 -9.57 -7.02
CA GLY A 174 -1.55 -8.43 -6.25
C GLY A 174 -1.06 -8.87 -4.89
N ALA A 175 -0.12 -8.11 -4.33
CA ALA A 175 0.58 -8.56 -3.14
C ALA A 175 1.01 -7.40 -2.28
N SER A 176 1.17 -7.68 -0.98
CA SER A 176 1.70 -6.74 0.00
C SER A 176 3.19 -6.91 0.24
N ALA A 177 3.76 -8.03 -0.17
CA ALA A 177 5.16 -8.33 0.15
C ALA A 177 5.86 -9.14 -0.95
N TYR A 178 5.51 -8.89 -2.19
CA TYR A 178 6.15 -9.54 -3.34
C TYR A 178 6.98 -8.49 -4.06
N SER A 179 8.26 -8.78 -4.29
CA SER A 179 9.20 -7.74 -4.71
C SER A 179 9.49 -7.74 -6.21
N HIS A 180 8.77 -8.53 -7.01
CA HIS A 180 9.05 -8.59 -8.44
C HIS A 180 7.85 -8.16 -9.26
N ILE A 181 8.11 -7.92 -10.55
CA ILE A 181 7.06 -7.56 -11.48
C ILE A 181 6.04 -8.69 -11.57
N ILE A 182 4.77 -8.32 -11.59
CA ILE A 182 3.66 -9.28 -11.74
C ILE A 182 3.14 -9.18 -13.16
N ASP A 183 3.09 -10.32 -13.84
CA ASP A 183 2.62 -10.38 -15.23
C ASP A 183 1.11 -10.57 -15.22
N PHE A 184 0.37 -9.47 -15.31
CA PHE A 184 -1.08 -9.51 -15.24
C PHE A 184 -1.71 -10.13 -16.48
N ALA A 185 -1.03 -10.04 -17.63
CA ALA A 185 -1.52 -10.70 -18.84
C ALA A 185 -1.59 -12.22 -18.64
N LYS A 186 -0.59 -12.79 -17.97
CA LYS A 186 -0.60 -14.24 -17.70
C LYS A 186 -1.70 -14.61 -16.71
N PHE A 187 -1.95 -13.78 -15.70
CA PHE A 187 -3.08 -14.03 -14.80
C PHE A 187 -4.40 -14.01 -15.58
N ARG A 188 -4.55 -13.09 -16.52
CA ARG A 188 -5.77 -13.02 -17.32
C ARG A 188 -5.91 -14.28 -18.19
N GLU A 189 -4.83 -14.77 -18.79
CA GLU A 189 -4.87 -16.00 -19.57
C GLU A 189 -5.33 -17.18 -18.70
N ILE A 190 -4.81 -17.26 -17.48
CA ILE A 190 -5.20 -18.34 -16.56
C ILE A 190 -6.69 -18.24 -16.24
N ALA A 191 -7.14 -17.03 -15.88
CA ALA A 191 -8.55 -16.82 -15.54
C ALA A 191 -9.45 -17.22 -16.71
N ASP A 192 -9.12 -16.75 -17.92
CA ASP A 192 -9.92 -17.10 -19.10
C ASP A 192 -9.95 -18.59 -19.34
N THR A 193 -8.82 -19.29 -19.14
CA THR A 193 -8.74 -20.73 -19.38
C THR A 193 -9.71 -21.51 -18.51
N VAL A 194 -9.94 -21.07 -17.27
CA VAL A 194 -10.83 -21.79 -16.35
C VAL A 194 -12.20 -21.11 -16.20
N GLY A 195 -12.48 -20.07 -16.97
CA GLY A 195 -13.76 -19.38 -16.92
C GLY A 195 -13.96 -18.52 -15.70
N ALA A 196 -12.86 -18.05 -15.10
CA ALA A 196 -12.91 -17.19 -13.92
C ALA A 196 -12.79 -15.73 -14.31
N LYS A 197 -13.21 -14.84 -13.40
CA LYS A 197 -12.89 -13.42 -13.50
C LYS A 197 -11.52 -13.15 -12.88
N LEU A 198 -10.92 -12.03 -13.25
CA LEU A 198 -9.65 -11.58 -12.67
C LEU A 198 -9.85 -10.24 -11.98
N MET A 199 -9.49 -10.19 -10.71
CA MET A 199 -9.41 -8.96 -9.95
C MET A 199 -7.95 -8.72 -9.59
N VAL A 200 -7.48 -7.50 -9.76
CA VAL A 200 -6.12 -7.15 -9.36
C VAL A 200 -6.19 -6.05 -8.31
N ASP A 201 -5.52 -6.29 -7.19
CA ASP A 201 -5.32 -5.30 -6.14
C ASP A 201 -3.90 -4.78 -6.29
N MET A 202 -3.77 -3.55 -6.82
CA MET A 202 -2.45 -2.98 -7.09
C MET A 202 -2.01 -2.00 -6.01
N ALA A 203 -2.58 -2.09 -4.82
CA ALA A 203 -2.38 -1.06 -3.79
C ALA A 203 -0.92 -0.72 -3.57
N HIS A 204 -0.06 -1.73 -3.42
CA HIS A 204 1.34 -1.47 -3.11
C HIS A 204 2.09 -0.84 -4.28
N ILE A 205 1.70 -1.18 -5.51
CA ILE A 205 2.46 -0.75 -6.68
C ILE A 205 1.76 0.34 -7.49
N ALA A 206 0.64 0.87 -6.99
CA ALA A 206 -0.17 1.80 -7.79
C ALA A 206 0.61 3.02 -8.25
N GLY A 207 1.51 3.55 -7.41
CA GLY A 207 2.34 4.69 -7.83
C GLY A 207 3.30 4.33 -8.96
N LEU A 208 3.83 3.11 -8.91
CA LEU A 208 4.74 2.64 -9.97
C LEU A 208 3.97 2.40 -11.27
N VAL A 209 2.75 1.85 -11.17
CA VAL A 209 1.87 1.68 -12.32
C VAL A 209 1.54 3.05 -12.93
N ALA A 210 1.17 4.00 -12.07
CA ALA A 210 0.83 5.36 -12.52
C ALA A 210 1.98 6.01 -13.28
N ALA A 211 3.20 5.74 -12.84
CA ALA A 211 4.41 6.32 -13.46
C ALA A 211 4.89 5.56 -14.69
N GLY A 212 4.23 4.44 -15.02
CA GLY A 212 4.66 3.61 -16.15
C GLY A 212 5.88 2.75 -15.86
N LEU A 213 6.19 2.53 -14.58
CA LEU A 213 7.38 1.77 -14.18
C LEU A 213 7.06 0.36 -13.70
N HIS A 214 5.79 -0.02 -13.76
CA HIS A 214 5.33 -1.39 -13.56
C HIS A 214 4.18 -1.60 -14.52
N PRO A 215 4.05 -2.80 -15.12
CA PRO A 215 2.93 -3.05 -16.03
C PRO A 215 1.60 -2.78 -15.36
N SER A 216 0.66 -2.22 -16.10
CA SER A 216 -0.66 -1.90 -15.57
C SER A 216 -1.56 -3.13 -15.61
N PRO A 217 -2.33 -3.38 -14.54
CA PRO A 217 -3.34 -4.42 -14.59
C PRO A 217 -4.62 -3.99 -15.30
N VAL A 218 -4.82 -2.69 -15.51
CA VAL A 218 -6.13 -2.17 -15.98
C VAL A 218 -6.57 -2.80 -17.29
N PRO A 219 -5.69 -3.00 -18.30
CA PRO A 219 -6.15 -3.65 -19.54
C PRO A 219 -6.54 -5.12 -19.37
N TYR A 220 -6.11 -5.77 -18.30
CA TYR A 220 -6.29 -7.23 -18.16
C TYR A 220 -7.31 -7.60 -17.10
N ALA A 221 -7.42 -6.85 -16.02
CA ALA A 221 -8.32 -7.18 -14.93
C ALA A 221 -9.75 -6.79 -15.27
N HIS A 222 -10.71 -7.58 -14.80
CA HIS A 222 -12.11 -7.18 -14.88
C HIS A 222 -12.37 -6.03 -13.93
N ILE A 223 -11.79 -6.07 -12.73
CA ILE A 223 -11.81 -4.96 -11.77
C ILE A 223 -10.41 -4.80 -11.20
N THR A 224 -9.96 -3.55 -11.09
CA THR A 224 -8.70 -3.21 -10.42
C THR A 224 -9.03 -2.39 -9.20
N THR A 225 -8.48 -2.77 -8.04
CA THR A 225 -8.60 -1.99 -6.81
C THR A 225 -7.25 -1.47 -6.40
N THR A 226 -7.25 -0.43 -5.58
CA THR A 226 -6.03 0.08 -4.97
C THR A 226 -6.39 0.89 -3.74
N THR A 227 -5.41 1.07 -2.85
CA THR A 227 -5.45 2.15 -1.88
C THR A 227 -4.89 3.40 -2.57
N THR A 228 -5.08 4.56 -1.92
CA THR A 228 -4.57 5.80 -2.46
C THR A 228 -3.35 6.32 -1.70
N HIS A 229 -2.89 5.61 -0.66
CA HIS A 229 -1.95 6.17 0.33
C HIS A 229 -0.59 5.48 0.43
N LYS A 230 -0.26 4.56 -0.49
CA LYS A 230 1.04 3.89 -0.46
C LYS A 230 1.95 4.56 -1.48
N THR A 231 2.37 3.85 -2.53
CA THR A 231 3.22 4.47 -3.54
C THR A 231 2.50 5.58 -4.31
N LEU A 232 1.18 5.58 -4.31
CA LEU A 232 0.41 6.64 -4.96
C LEU A 232 0.46 7.98 -4.20
N ARG A 233 0.85 7.94 -2.93
CA ARG A 233 1.18 9.13 -2.13
C ARG A 233 0.01 10.07 -1.91
N GLY A 234 -1.18 9.50 -1.71
CA GLY A 234 -2.39 10.27 -1.43
C GLY A 234 -2.92 10.04 -0.03
N PRO A 235 -4.15 10.49 0.22
CA PRO A 235 -4.77 10.28 1.54
C PRO A 235 -5.12 8.81 1.73
N ARG A 236 -5.33 8.40 2.96
CA ARG A 236 -5.81 7.06 3.25
C ARG A 236 -7.21 6.89 2.68
N GLY A 237 -7.36 5.90 1.81
CA GLY A 237 -8.62 5.64 1.14
C GLY A 237 -8.44 4.57 0.08
N GLY A 238 -9.51 4.31 -0.67
CA GLY A 238 -9.48 3.32 -1.74
C GLY A 238 -9.97 3.88 -3.06
N LEU A 239 -9.80 3.08 -4.12
CA LEU A 239 -10.16 3.46 -5.48
C LEU A 239 -10.45 2.17 -6.25
N ILE A 240 -11.48 2.19 -7.09
CA ILE A 240 -11.82 1.05 -7.94
C ILE A 240 -11.88 1.50 -9.38
N LEU A 241 -11.28 0.72 -10.28
CA LEU A 241 -11.22 1.02 -11.70
C LEU A 241 -11.75 -0.17 -12.50
N THR A 242 -12.39 0.13 -13.62
CA THR A 242 -12.79 -0.92 -14.55
C THR A 242 -12.98 -0.32 -15.93
N ASN A 243 -12.85 -1.17 -16.96
CA ASN A 243 -13.17 -0.77 -18.33
C ASN A 243 -14.52 -1.32 -18.79
N ASP A 244 -15.24 -2.00 -17.89
CA ASP A 244 -16.51 -2.66 -18.23
C ASP A 244 -17.66 -1.85 -17.63
N GLU A 245 -18.55 -1.35 -18.48
CA GLU A 245 -19.64 -0.47 -18.05
C GLU A 245 -20.60 -1.17 -17.08
N GLU A 246 -20.92 -2.45 -17.33
CA GLU A 246 -21.82 -3.17 -16.43
C GLU A 246 -21.18 -3.41 -15.07
N LEU A 247 -19.88 -3.71 -15.04
CA LEU A 247 -19.19 -3.84 -13.78
C LEU A 247 -19.09 -2.50 -13.05
N ALA A 248 -18.94 -1.39 -13.79
CA ALA A 248 -18.92 -0.07 -13.16
C ALA A 248 -20.22 0.19 -12.41
N LYS A 249 -21.36 -0.18 -13.00
CA LYS A 249 -22.65 -0.03 -12.33
C LYS A 249 -22.74 -0.90 -11.08
N LYS A 250 -22.27 -2.14 -11.17
CA LYS A 250 -22.27 -3.04 -10.00
C LYS A 250 -21.37 -2.52 -8.90
N ILE A 251 -20.20 -2.00 -9.26
CA ILE A 251 -19.26 -1.42 -8.30
C ILE A 251 -19.91 -0.24 -7.59
N ASN A 252 -20.54 0.65 -8.35
CA ASN A 252 -21.17 1.83 -7.76
C ASN A 252 -22.28 1.44 -6.79
N SER A 253 -23.08 0.44 -7.14
CA SER A 253 -24.11 -0.05 -6.26
C SER A 253 -23.54 -0.77 -5.03
N ALA A 254 -22.48 -1.52 -5.20
CA ALA A 254 -21.86 -2.21 -4.08
C ALA A 254 -21.27 -1.22 -3.07
N ILE A 255 -20.71 -0.14 -3.53
CA ILE A 255 -20.19 0.91 -2.64
C ILE A 255 -21.36 1.64 -2.00
N PHE A 256 -22.23 2.25 -2.80
CA PHE A 256 -23.39 2.96 -2.26
C PHE A 256 -24.64 2.52 -3.03
N PRO A 257 -25.62 2.00 -2.32
CA PRO A 257 -25.73 1.88 -0.86
C PRO A 257 -25.27 0.54 -0.26
N GLY A 258 -24.49 -0.22 -1.02
CA GLY A 258 -24.17 -1.59 -0.61
C GLY A 258 -23.44 -1.69 0.73
N ILE A 259 -22.32 -0.95 0.87
CA ILE A 259 -21.53 -1.07 2.11
C ILE A 259 -21.20 0.29 2.73
N GLN A 260 -21.50 1.40 2.07
CA GLN A 260 -21.21 2.74 2.60
C GLN A 260 -22.42 3.63 2.42
N UNK A 261 -22.41 4.60 3.20
CA UNK A 261 -23.40 5.55 3.05
C UNK A 261 -22.86 6.71 2.30
N GLY A 262 -22.69 7.79 3.07
CA GLY A 262 -22.13 9.02 2.49
C GLY A 262 -20.65 8.94 2.27
N PRO A 263 -20.17 9.40 1.12
CA PRO A 263 -18.72 9.45 0.90
C PRO A 263 -18.08 10.50 1.79
N LEU A 264 -16.76 10.34 2.03
CA LEU A 264 -15.98 11.29 2.81
C LEU A 264 -15.44 12.34 1.84
N GLU A 265 -16.18 13.43 1.66
CA GLU A 265 -15.84 14.39 0.60
C GLU A 265 -14.52 15.10 0.86
N HIS A 266 -14.11 15.24 2.13
CA HIS A 266 -12.79 15.80 2.45
C HIS A 266 -11.68 14.84 2.02
N VAL A 267 -11.92 13.55 2.08
CA VAL A 267 -10.95 12.56 1.59
C VAL A 267 -10.97 12.53 0.05
N VAL A 268 -12.15 12.62 -0.55
CA VAL A 268 -12.25 12.68 -2.02
C VAL A 268 -11.48 13.90 -2.55
N ALA A 269 -11.60 15.03 -1.87
CA ALA A 269 -10.85 16.23 -2.26
C ALA A 269 -9.34 16.00 -2.14
N ALA A 270 -8.92 15.33 -1.07
CA ALA A 270 -7.50 15.00 -0.90
C ALA A 270 -7.02 14.03 -1.98
N LYS A 271 -7.87 13.09 -2.40
CA LYS A 271 -7.56 12.23 -3.54
C LYS A 271 -7.37 13.06 -4.81
N ALA A 272 -8.27 14.01 -5.06
CA ALA A 272 -8.16 14.87 -6.24
C ALA A 272 -6.83 15.64 -6.22
N ALA A 273 -6.46 16.17 -5.07
CA ALA A 273 -5.18 16.89 -4.93
C ALA A 273 -4.00 15.98 -5.22
N ALA A 274 -3.99 14.78 -4.63
CA ALA A 274 -2.91 13.83 -4.84
C ALA A 274 -2.83 13.39 -6.30
N PHE A 275 -3.98 13.16 -6.94
CA PHE A 275 -3.99 12.73 -8.34
C PHE A 275 -3.44 13.81 -9.26
N LYS A 276 -3.64 15.08 -8.94
CA LYS A 276 -3.02 16.17 -9.69
C LYS A 276 -1.49 16.06 -9.62
N GLU A 277 -0.97 15.75 -8.44
CA GLU A 277 0.46 15.57 -8.26
C GLU A 277 0.98 14.36 -9.04
N VAL A 278 0.21 13.27 -9.06
CA VAL A 278 0.60 12.08 -9.83
C VAL A 278 0.68 12.39 -11.33
N LEU A 279 -0.17 13.27 -11.82
CA LEU A 279 -0.17 13.65 -13.24
C LEU A 279 0.97 14.58 -13.60
N ASP A 280 1.68 15.15 -12.62
CA ASP A 280 2.82 16.01 -12.87
C ASP A 280 4.03 15.17 -13.29
N PRO A 281 4.82 15.62 -14.29
CA PRO A 281 6.01 14.86 -14.70
C PRO A 281 6.99 14.57 -13.55
N ALA A 282 7.02 15.40 -12.51
CA ALA A 282 7.88 15.16 -11.36
C ALA A 282 7.55 13.84 -10.65
N PHE A 283 6.32 13.35 -10.78
CA PHE A 283 5.94 12.10 -10.12
C PHE A 283 6.74 10.91 -10.67
N LYS A 284 6.98 10.89 -11.97
CA LYS A 284 7.78 9.80 -12.55
C LYS A 284 9.22 9.83 -12.04
N VAL A 285 9.76 11.03 -11.85
CA VAL A 285 11.12 11.17 -11.29
C VAL A 285 11.13 10.60 -9.86
N TYR A 286 10.13 10.95 -9.06
CA TYR A 286 9.98 10.41 -7.71
C TYR A 286 9.88 8.88 -7.73
N ALA A 287 9.04 8.34 -8.60
CA ALA A 287 8.83 6.88 -8.67
C ALA A 287 10.10 6.15 -9.09
N GLN A 288 10.87 6.73 -10.04
CA GLN A 288 12.13 6.13 -10.44
C GLN A 288 13.12 6.12 -9.28
N GLN A 289 13.14 7.18 -8.49
CA GLN A 289 14.03 7.23 -7.33
C GLN A 289 13.64 6.17 -6.29
N ILE A 290 12.34 5.89 -6.14
CA ILE A 290 11.90 4.79 -5.27
C ILE A 290 12.59 3.48 -5.68
N LEU A 291 12.55 3.18 -6.98
CA LEU A 291 13.15 1.95 -7.50
C LEU A 291 14.67 1.94 -7.30
N ASP A 292 15.31 3.06 -7.61
CA ASP A 292 16.77 3.17 -7.48
C ASP A 292 17.19 2.99 -6.03
N ASN A 293 16.45 3.59 -5.10
CA ASN A 293 16.75 3.47 -3.68
C ASN A 293 16.60 2.02 -3.19
N ALA A 294 15.55 1.34 -3.63
CA ALA A 294 15.34 -0.05 -3.21
C ALA A 294 16.46 -0.95 -3.72
N LYS A 295 16.86 -0.77 -4.99
CA LYS A 295 17.95 -1.56 -5.56
C LYS A 295 19.27 -1.29 -4.85
N ALA A 296 19.53 -0.03 -4.52
CA ALA A 296 20.77 0.32 -3.80
C ALA A 296 20.82 -0.35 -2.43
N MET A 297 19.69 -0.38 -1.71
CA MET A 297 19.64 -1.04 -0.41
C MET A 297 19.82 -2.54 -0.55
N VAL A 298 19.18 -3.16 -1.54
CA VAL A 298 19.35 -4.61 -1.77
C VAL A 298 20.82 -4.96 -1.99
N GLN A 299 21.53 -4.15 -2.78
CA GLN A 299 22.94 -4.42 -3.05
C GLN A 299 23.77 -4.42 -1.77
N VAL A 300 23.46 -3.54 -0.83
CA VAL A 300 24.17 -3.53 0.46
C VAL A 300 23.93 -4.85 1.20
N PHE A 301 22.68 -5.28 1.31
CA PHE A 301 22.38 -6.53 2.01
C PHE A 301 23.04 -7.72 1.33
N GLN A 302 23.12 -7.72 0.01
CA GLN A 302 23.72 -8.84 -0.73
C GLN A 302 25.23 -8.98 -0.51
N GLN A 303 25.87 -7.94 0.01
CA GLN A 303 27.28 -7.99 0.38
C GLN A 303 27.51 -8.64 1.76
N HIS A 304 26.44 -9.03 2.46
CA HIS A 304 26.51 -9.58 3.81
C HIS A 304 25.84 -10.95 3.80
N ALA A 305 26.66 -12.01 3.89
CA ALA A 305 26.19 -13.37 3.69
C ALA A 305 25.11 -13.81 4.69
N ASN A 306 25.09 -13.19 5.88
CA ASN A 306 24.12 -13.57 6.91
C ASN A 306 22.76 -12.93 6.73
N PHE A 307 22.60 -12.08 5.73
CA PHE A 307 21.31 -11.44 5.40
C PHE A 307 20.88 -11.90 4.01
N ARG A 308 19.87 -12.75 3.96
CA ARG A 308 19.40 -13.26 2.67
C ARG A 308 18.23 -12.40 2.18
N VAL A 309 18.38 -11.83 0.97
CA VAL A 309 17.28 -11.09 0.33
C VAL A 309 16.37 -12.12 -0.34
N ILE A 310 15.10 -12.09 0.04
CA ILE A 310 14.11 -13.03 -0.49
C ILE A 310 13.99 -12.84 -2.00
N SER A 311 13.88 -13.93 -2.73
CA SER A 311 13.74 -13.96 -4.18
C SER A 311 14.88 -13.28 -4.94
N GLY A 312 15.98 -12.97 -4.25
CA GLY A 312 17.19 -12.49 -4.89
C GLY A 312 17.21 -11.02 -5.27
N GLY A 313 16.21 -10.24 -4.88
CA GLY A 313 16.25 -8.82 -5.19
C GLY A 313 14.89 -8.16 -5.26
N THR A 314 14.83 -7.03 -5.95
CA THR A 314 13.58 -6.29 -6.08
C THR A 314 13.50 -5.59 -7.44
N GLU A 315 12.28 -5.51 -7.94
CA GLU A 315 11.94 -4.74 -9.13
C GLU A 315 10.90 -3.67 -8.80
N ASN A 316 10.63 -3.48 -7.50
CA ASN A 316 9.65 -2.47 -7.11
C ASN A 316 10.16 -1.69 -5.90
N HIS A 317 9.26 -1.26 -5.03
CA HIS A 317 9.54 -0.34 -3.92
C HIS A 317 9.90 -1.05 -2.62
N LEU A 318 9.85 -2.39 -2.59
CA LEU A 318 10.04 -3.12 -1.35
C LEU A 318 10.88 -4.37 -1.55
N PHE A 319 11.38 -4.90 -0.44
CA PHE A 319 12.02 -6.20 -0.44
C PHE A 319 11.97 -6.78 0.98
N LEU A 320 12.18 -8.08 1.06
CA LEU A 320 12.21 -8.80 2.34
C LEU A 320 13.62 -9.32 2.59
N VAL A 321 13.99 -9.34 3.85
CA VAL A 321 15.29 -9.88 4.27
C VAL A 321 15.05 -10.89 5.39
N ASP A 322 15.60 -12.09 5.23
CA ASP A 322 15.63 -13.10 6.30
C ASP A 322 16.74 -12.72 7.26
N VAL A 323 16.39 -12.47 8.53
CA VAL A 323 17.35 -12.00 9.53
C VAL A 323 17.74 -13.07 10.53
N THR A 324 17.28 -14.31 10.34
CA THR A 324 17.42 -15.34 11.39
C THR A 324 18.84 -15.87 11.59
N LYS A 325 19.77 -15.56 10.70
CA LYS A 325 21.18 -15.90 10.95
C LYS A 325 21.86 -14.87 11.84
N VAL A 326 21.22 -13.72 12.10
CA VAL A 326 21.83 -12.64 12.88
C VAL A 326 21.09 -12.41 14.19
N VAL A 327 19.75 -12.42 14.14
CA VAL A 327 18.93 -12.31 15.35
C VAL A 327 17.91 -13.44 15.33
N GLU A 328 17.26 -13.67 16.46
CA GLU A 328 16.41 -14.83 16.62
C GLU A 328 15.22 -14.84 15.66
N ASN A 329 14.63 -13.68 15.41
CA ASN A 329 13.44 -13.60 14.54
C ASN A 329 13.18 -12.16 14.11
N GLY A 330 12.18 -11.99 13.25
CA GLY A 330 11.82 -10.68 12.72
C GLY A 330 11.26 -9.72 13.74
N LYS A 331 10.55 -10.24 14.73
CA LYS A 331 10.00 -9.38 15.81
C LYS A 331 11.12 -8.70 16.58
N ILE A 332 12.15 -9.47 16.90
CA ILE A 332 13.32 -8.92 17.60
C ILE A 332 14.01 -7.88 16.73
N ALA A 333 14.16 -8.16 15.43
CA ALA A 333 14.78 -7.20 14.52
C ALA A 333 13.96 -5.90 14.46
N GLN A 334 12.65 -6.03 14.31
CA GLN A 334 11.74 -4.88 14.27
C GLN A 334 11.89 -4.01 15.53
N ASP A 335 11.91 -4.65 16.70
CA ASP A 335 11.99 -3.92 17.98
C ASP A 335 13.34 -3.24 18.17
N LEU A 336 14.42 -3.93 17.81
CA LEU A 336 15.77 -3.34 17.90
C LEU A 336 15.89 -2.12 17.01
N LEU A 337 15.36 -2.20 15.79
CA LEU A 337 15.44 -1.09 14.83
C LEU A 337 14.57 0.06 15.28
N ASP A 338 13.39 -0.22 15.81
CA ASP A 338 12.54 0.84 16.33
C ASP A 338 13.25 1.61 17.46
N ASP A 339 14.04 0.90 18.24
CA ASP A 339 14.80 1.49 19.35
C ASP A 339 15.87 2.46 18.86
N VAL A 340 16.34 2.31 17.64
CA VAL A 340 17.31 3.25 17.04
C VAL A 340 16.64 4.18 16.01
N HIS A 341 15.31 4.22 16.04
CA HIS A 341 14.50 5.17 15.24
C HIS A 341 14.51 4.82 13.75
N ILE A 342 14.59 3.54 13.43
CA ILE A 342 14.36 3.01 12.09
C ILE A 342 13.12 2.14 12.16
N THR A 343 12.06 2.55 11.47
CA THR A 343 10.75 1.92 11.59
C THR A 343 10.48 1.05 10.36
N LEU A 344 10.30 -0.25 10.59
CA LEU A 344 9.90 -1.20 9.55
C LEU A 344 9.08 -2.29 10.23
N ASN A 345 8.65 -3.30 9.48
CA ASN A 345 7.81 -4.33 10.09
C ASN A 345 8.41 -5.72 9.90
N LYS A 346 8.18 -6.56 10.92
CA LYS A 346 8.42 -8.00 10.76
C LYS A 346 7.50 -8.53 9.68
N ASN A 347 7.95 -9.54 8.95
CA ASN A 347 7.18 -10.07 7.83
C ASN A 347 7.49 -11.55 7.63
N SER A 348 6.45 -12.35 7.47
CA SER A 348 6.64 -13.74 7.05
C SER A 348 7.37 -13.77 5.71
N ILE A 349 8.19 -14.79 5.52
CA ILE A 349 8.83 -15.06 4.24
C ILE A 349 8.11 -16.26 3.59
N PRO A 350 8.29 -16.48 2.29
CA PRO A 350 7.66 -17.66 1.67
C PRO A 350 8.05 -18.95 2.39
N TYR A 351 7.06 -19.80 2.62
CA TYR A 351 7.23 -21.07 3.34
C TYR A 351 7.74 -20.86 4.77
N GLU A 352 7.22 -19.83 5.41
CA GLU A 352 7.61 -19.41 6.77
C GLU A 352 7.46 -20.56 7.77
N THR A 353 8.50 -20.81 8.57
CA THR A 353 8.46 -21.85 9.59
C THR A 353 8.17 -21.30 10.99
N LEU A 354 8.27 -20.00 11.20
CA LEU A 354 7.98 -19.38 12.50
C LEU A 354 6.56 -18.86 12.53
N SER A 355 6.04 -18.59 13.72
CA SER A 355 4.69 -18.08 13.85
C SER A 355 4.59 -16.66 13.25
N PRO A 356 3.37 -16.22 12.88
CA PRO A 356 3.21 -14.84 12.38
C PRO A 356 3.53 -13.77 13.40
N PHE A 357 3.61 -14.12 14.69
CA PHE A 357 3.97 -13.16 15.72
C PHE A 357 5.49 -12.96 15.81
N LYS A 358 6.27 -13.87 15.23
CA LYS A 358 7.73 -13.79 15.23
C LYS A 358 8.30 -13.52 13.83
N THR A 359 7.96 -14.33 12.86
CA THR A 359 8.42 -14.31 11.47
C THR A 359 9.94 -14.48 11.34
N SER A 360 10.39 -14.81 10.15
CA SER A 360 11.84 -14.88 9.85
C SER A 360 12.36 -13.60 9.23
N GLY A 361 11.49 -12.76 8.72
CA GLY A 361 11.90 -11.63 7.91
C GLY A 361 11.48 -10.28 8.42
N ILE A 362 12.08 -9.28 7.78
CA ILE A 362 11.64 -7.88 7.88
C ILE A 362 11.33 -7.41 6.47
N ARG A 363 10.39 -6.46 6.36
CA ARG A 363 10.02 -5.85 5.09
C ARG A 363 10.50 -4.41 5.08
N ILE A 364 11.17 -4.02 4.00
CA ILE A 364 11.75 -2.69 3.83
C ILE A 364 11.15 -2.07 2.58
N GLY A 365 10.60 -0.87 2.71
CA GLY A 365 10.05 -0.13 1.58
C GLY A 365 10.65 1.26 1.50
N THR A 366 10.75 1.79 0.29
CA THR A 366 11.51 3.04 0.07
C THR A 366 10.63 4.23 -0.33
N ALA A 367 9.30 4.08 -0.35
CA ALA A 367 8.45 5.19 -0.79
C ALA A 367 8.57 6.41 0.12
N ALA A 368 8.48 6.20 1.44
CA ALA A 368 8.48 7.33 2.38
C ALA A 368 9.82 8.05 2.44
N ILE A 369 10.94 7.30 2.43
CA ILE A 369 12.25 7.97 2.46
C ILE A 369 12.51 8.72 1.17
N THR A 370 11.99 8.21 0.06
CA THR A 370 12.15 8.91 -1.22
C THR A 370 11.32 10.19 -1.23
N ALA A 371 10.09 10.16 -0.72
CA ALA A 371 9.28 11.37 -0.60
C ALA A 371 9.97 12.43 0.26
N ARG A 372 10.71 11.97 1.25
CA ARG A 372 11.47 12.84 2.16
C ARG A 372 12.67 13.50 1.46
N GLY A 373 13.14 12.92 0.36
CA GLY A 373 14.27 13.48 -0.38
C GLY A 373 15.51 12.61 -0.40
N PHE A 374 15.46 11.43 0.22
CA PHE A 374 16.62 10.53 0.21
C PHE A 374 16.89 10.05 -1.21
N GLY A 375 18.16 10.04 -1.58
CA GLY A 375 18.64 9.39 -2.79
C GLY A 375 19.37 8.11 -2.44
N GLU A 376 20.13 7.60 -3.41
CA GLU A 376 20.83 6.32 -3.23
C GLU A 376 21.86 6.40 -2.12
N THR A 377 22.58 7.53 -2.01
CA THR A 377 23.60 7.69 -0.96
C THR A 377 23.00 7.49 0.43
N GLU A 378 21.89 8.19 0.70
CA GLU A 378 21.23 8.08 1.99
C GLU A 378 20.65 6.67 2.20
N SER A 379 20.08 6.08 1.13
CA SER A 379 19.49 4.76 1.22
C SER A 379 20.53 3.68 1.54
N ILE A 380 21.70 3.78 0.92
CA ILE A 380 22.82 2.89 1.24
C ILE A 380 23.18 3.03 2.71
N LYS A 381 23.25 4.26 3.20
CA LYS A 381 23.58 4.48 4.60
C LYS A 381 22.53 3.86 5.52
N VAL A 382 21.25 3.98 5.17
CA VAL A 382 20.18 3.36 5.97
C VAL A 382 20.37 1.84 6.03
N ALA A 383 20.65 1.21 4.89
CA ALA A 383 20.87 -0.25 4.87
C ALA A 383 22.06 -0.64 5.77
N GLU A 384 23.15 0.15 5.69
CA GLU A 384 24.31 -0.11 6.54
C GLU A 384 23.96 0.03 8.03
N LEU A 385 23.14 1.02 8.39
CA LEU A 385 22.72 1.22 9.77
C LEU A 385 21.82 0.09 10.25
N ILE A 386 20.97 -0.46 9.39
CA ILE A 386 20.17 -1.63 9.76
C ILE A 386 21.08 -2.80 10.10
N ILE A 387 22.04 -3.09 9.23
CA ILE A 387 22.95 -4.21 9.43
C ILE A 387 23.77 -4.00 10.72
N LYS A 388 24.29 -2.79 10.90
CA LYS A 388 25.09 -2.46 12.09
C LYS A 388 24.28 -2.68 13.37
N THR A 389 23.01 -2.26 13.34
CA THR A 389 22.14 -2.43 14.51
C THR A 389 21.93 -3.91 14.84
N LEU A 390 21.57 -4.69 13.84
CA LEU A 390 21.25 -6.10 14.08
C LEU A 390 22.48 -6.91 14.47
N GLU A 391 23.65 -6.54 13.95
CA GLU A 391 24.89 -7.23 14.29
C GLU A 391 25.43 -6.83 15.66
N ASN A 392 24.87 -5.80 16.29
CA ASN A 392 25.36 -5.27 17.56
C ASN A 392 24.22 -5.10 18.57
N ALA A 393 23.32 -6.07 18.60
CA ALA A 393 22.09 -5.99 19.39
C ALA A 393 22.34 -5.73 20.88
N ASP A 394 23.45 -6.22 21.41
CA ASP A 394 23.77 -6.09 22.83
C ASP A 394 24.81 -5.01 23.12
N ASN A 395 25.15 -4.18 22.16
CA ASN A 395 26.21 -3.18 22.30
C ASN A 395 25.62 -1.78 22.30
N GLU A 396 25.33 -1.27 23.49
CA GLU A 396 24.64 0.03 23.63
C GLU A 396 25.47 1.17 23.06
N THR A 397 26.81 1.10 23.13
CA THR A 397 27.65 2.15 22.56
C THR A 397 27.43 2.25 21.04
N VAL A 398 27.38 1.09 20.36
CA VAL A 398 27.14 1.06 18.92
C VAL A 398 25.71 1.54 18.61
N LEU A 399 24.73 1.11 19.41
CA LEU A 399 23.34 1.51 19.16
C LEU A 399 23.17 3.02 19.31
N GLU A 400 23.88 3.63 20.25
CA GLU A 400 23.83 5.08 20.42
C GLU A 400 24.47 5.81 19.23
N GLN A 401 25.55 5.23 18.68
CA GLN A 401 26.13 5.77 17.44
C GLN A 401 25.13 5.73 16.29
N VAL A 402 24.38 4.62 16.19
CA VAL A 402 23.36 4.52 15.14
C VAL A 402 22.30 5.59 15.32
N ARG A 403 21.81 5.79 16.55
CA ARG A 403 20.80 6.83 16.81
C ARG A 403 21.31 8.20 16.38
N SER A 404 22.57 8.49 16.65
CA SER A 404 23.17 9.76 16.26
C SER A 404 23.22 9.91 14.74
N GLU A 405 23.56 8.83 14.02
CA GLU A 405 23.61 8.90 12.57
C GLU A 405 22.22 9.02 11.97
N VAL A 406 21.22 8.35 12.56
CA VAL A 406 19.83 8.52 12.14
C VAL A 406 19.40 9.98 12.30
N LYS A 407 19.73 10.57 13.45
CA LYS A 407 19.40 11.98 13.71
C LYS A 407 20.04 12.89 12.68
N GLY A 408 21.29 12.61 12.30
CA GLY A 408 21.97 13.40 11.26
C GLY A 408 21.24 13.32 9.94
N LEU A 409 20.79 12.12 9.54
CA LEU A 409 20.05 11.95 8.28
C LEU A 409 18.71 12.69 8.32
N THR A 410 17.94 12.50 9.41
CA THR A 410 16.62 13.13 9.47
C THR A 410 16.70 14.65 9.61
N ASP A 411 17.73 15.17 10.27
CA ASP A 411 17.92 16.62 10.33
C ASP A 411 18.28 17.21 8.97
N ALA A 412 19.04 16.48 8.16
CA ALA A 412 19.45 16.96 6.84
C ALA A 412 18.30 16.96 5.85
N PHE A 413 17.24 16.18 6.09
CA PHE A 413 16.10 16.04 5.19
C PHE A 413 14.80 16.24 5.98
N PRO A 414 14.53 17.46 6.44
CA PRO A 414 13.33 17.67 7.28
C PRO A 414 12.04 17.47 6.51
N LEU A 415 11.04 16.94 7.22
CA LEU A 415 9.68 16.90 6.71
C LEU A 415 9.06 18.29 6.91
N TYR A 416 8.18 18.71 6.04
CA TYR A 416 7.33 19.89 6.22
C TYR A 416 8.06 21.07 6.83
N GLU A 417 9.01 21.62 6.10
CA GLU A 417 9.69 22.83 6.55
C GLU A 417 8.68 23.95 6.82
N VAL A 418 8.87 24.68 7.91
CA VAL A 418 8.01 25.78 8.30
C VAL A 418 8.37 27.05 7.53
#